data_380ae970903503285e9f14ec6839c7d6
#
_entry.id   380ae970903503285e9f14ec6839c7d6
#
_cell.length_a   1.000
_cell.length_b   1.000
_cell.length_c   1.000
_cell.angle_alpha   90.00
_cell.angle_beta   90.00
_cell.angle_gamma   90.00
#
_symmetry.space_group_name_H-M   'P 1'
#
loop_
_entity.id
_entity.type
_entity.pdbx_description
1 polymer ?
#
loop_
_entity_poly.entity_id
_entity_poly.type
_entity_poly.pdbx_seq_one_letter_code
_entity_poly.pdbx_strand_id
1 'polypeptide(L)'
;MMVALLPMPVLAEEGGEGEKINIPEIVLEHLADSYEWHIASYQGKHLSIPLPIIIRSGNTGEWHVCTAHSLPDGFFFSEEHHGKIYEKMADGSEERPLDLSITKSVLQIWIVVAVLIIVFLSCARWYKKHDVKDDAPGGFVGAMEMIVMMIHDDLIKSSIGEKHYKPYAPYLLTVFFFILTCNLIGLIPVFPGGANVTGNINITFFLALCTMLAINIFANKEYWKEIFWPEVPLFLKAYPAPVMPLIELFGVFTKPFALMIRLFANMMAGHAVMLSFTCVIFLVGRWVSDSVSA
;
A
#
# COMPACT_ATOMS: atom_id res chain seq x y z
N MET A 1 -9.16 -32.23 -9.88
CA MET A 1 -8.69 -30.83 -9.93
C MET A 1 -7.86 -30.63 -8.67
N MET A 2 -6.54 -30.76 -8.80
CA MET A 2 -5.60 -30.82 -7.69
C MET A 2 -5.26 -29.37 -7.34
N VAL A 3 -5.85 -28.84 -6.25
CA VAL A 3 -5.42 -27.59 -5.64
C VAL A 3 -4.04 -27.89 -5.05
N ALA A 4 -3.01 -27.37 -5.66
CA ALA A 4 -1.66 -27.40 -5.10
C ALA A 4 -1.69 -26.63 -3.78
N LEU A 5 -1.77 -27.34 -2.68
CA LEU A 5 -1.48 -26.84 -1.34
C LEU A 5 0.00 -26.47 -1.32
N LEU A 6 0.28 -25.21 -1.65
CA LEU A 6 1.60 -24.64 -1.40
C LEU A 6 1.80 -24.65 0.12
N PRO A 7 2.87 -25.25 0.61
CA PRO A 7 3.16 -25.26 2.03
C PRO A 7 3.45 -23.81 2.46
N MET A 8 2.65 -23.29 3.37
CA MET A 8 3.00 -22.13 4.18
C MET A 8 3.59 -22.66 5.51
N PRO A 9 4.88 -22.97 5.59
CA PRO A 9 5.48 -23.53 6.78
C PRO A 9 5.86 -22.49 7.86
N VAL A 10 5.58 -21.20 7.59
CA VAL A 10 6.03 -20.09 8.44
C VAL A 10 5.43 -20.11 9.85
N LEU A 11 4.25 -20.75 10.03
CA LEU A 11 3.56 -20.75 11.32
C LEU A 11 3.76 -22.04 12.14
N ALA A 12 4.52 -23.01 11.65
CA ALA A 12 4.64 -24.33 12.28
C ALA A 12 5.90 -24.52 13.14
N GLU A 13 6.87 -23.59 13.10
CA GLU A 13 8.21 -23.87 13.65
C GLU A 13 8.59 -23.09 14.92
N GLU A 14 7.79 -22.11 15.38
CA GLU A 14 8.06 -21.42 16.65
C GLU A 14 7.28 -21.98 17.86
N GLY A 15 6.66 -23.12 17.71
CA GLY A 15 5.94 -23.80 18.80
C GLY A 15 6.75 -24.93 19.40
N GLY A 16 7.77 -24.61 20.18
CA GLY A 16 8.28 -25.51 21.23
C GLY A 16 7.15 -25.77 22.24
N GLU A 17 7.10 -26.99 22.79
CA GLU A 17 6.07 -27.41 23.75
C GLU A 17 5.87 -26.37 24.87
N GLY A 18 4.76 -25.62 24.82
CA GLY A 18 4.31 -24.73 25.90
C GLY A 18 4.20 -23.25 25.58
N GLU A 19 4.65 -22.75 24.43
CA GLU A 19 4.58 -21.33 24.08
C GLU A 19 3.22 -20.99 23.46
N LYS A 20 2.51 -20.07 24.10
CA LYS A 20 1.22 -19.57 23.60
C LYS A 20 1.49 -18.76 22.33
N ILE A 21 1.11 -19.28 21.19
CA ILE A 21 1.20 -18.58 19.90
C ILE A 21 0.41 -17.27 20.03
N ASN A 22 1.13 -16.14 20.01
CA ASN A 22 0.54 -14.82 20.07
C ASN A 22 0.15 -14.37 18.65
N ILE A 23 -1.04 -14.79 18.20
CA ILE A 23 -1.55 -14.50 16.84
C ILE A 23 -1.51 -13.00 16.52
N PRO A 24 -1.91 -12.05 17.40
CA PRO A 24 -1.82 -10.63 17.14
C PRO A 24 -0.40 -10.15 16.83
N GLU A 25 0.60 -10.65 17.52
CA GLU A 25 2.01 -10.27 17.34
C GLU A 25 2.54 -10.75 15.98
N ILE A 26 2.29 -12.00 15.64
CA ILE A 26 2.64 -12.57 14.32
C ILE A 26 1.98 -11.79 13.18
N VAL A 27 0.70 -11.42 13.35
CA VAL A 27 -0.03 -10.63 12.34
C VAL A 27 0.58 -9.25 12.20
N LEU A 28 0.92 -8.56 13.28
CA LEU A 28 1.51 -7.23 13.25
C LEU A 28 2.92 -7.25 12.64
N GLU A 29 3.72 -8.25 12.95
CA GLU A 29 5.07 -8.41 12.40
C GLU A 29 5.04 -8.68 10.89
N HIS A 30 4.11 -9.50 10.41
CA HIS A 30 3.89 -9.72 8.98
C HIS A 30 3.41 -8.49 8.21
N LEU A 31 2.64 -7.61 8.89
CA LEU A 31 2.14 -6.36 8.30
C LEU A 31 3.19 -5.26 8.26
N ALA A 32 4.24 -5.34 9.09
CA ALA A 32 5.33 -4.38 9.12
C ALA A 32 6.16 -4.41 7.82
N ASP A 33 6.69 -3.25 7.45
CA ASP A 33 7.65 -3.16 6.35
C ASP A 33 9.02 -3.69 6.79
N SER A 34 9.67 -4.47 5.93
CA SER A 34 10.93 -5.15 6.25
C SER A 34 11.99 -4.95 5.16
N TYR A 35 13.26 -5.13 5.54
CA TYR A 35 14.41 -5.08 4.64
C TYR A 35 14.72 -6.43 3.99
N GLU A 36 13.93 -7.45 4.30
CA GLU A 36 14.00 -8.76 3.70
C GLU A 36 12.62 -9.17 3.19
N TRP A 37 12.60 -9.86 2.06
CA TRP A 37 11.37 -10.47 1.57
C TRP A 37 11.37 -11.95 1.89
N HIS A 38 10.63 -12.33 2.89
CA HIS A 38 10.47 -13.72 3.28
C HIS A 38 9.58 -14.46 2.27
N ILE A 39 10.10 -15.53 1.67
CA ILE A 39 9.37 -16.33 0.68
C ILE A 39 8.75 -17.55 1.32
N ALA A 40 9.56 -18.33 2.04
CA ALA A 40 9.13 -19.55 2.69
C ALA A 40 10.13 -19.98 3.76
N SER A 41 9.64 -20.68 4.80
CA SER A 41 10.48 -21.41 5.75
C SER A 41 10.29 -22.91 5.50
N TYR A 42 11.38 -23.63 5.29
CA TYR A 42 11.36 -25.09 5.13
C TYR A 42 12.45 -25.72 6.01
N GLN A 43 12.07 -26.60 6.93
CA GLN A 43 12.97 -27.34 7.83
C GLN A 43 13.98 -26.43 8.58
N GLY A 44 13.54 -25.31 9.17
CA GLY A 44 14.40 -24.39 9.93
C GLY A 44 15.33 -23.52 9.08
N LYS A 45 15.18 -23.56 7.75
CA LYS A 45 15.87 -22.65 6.83
C LYS A 45 14.89 -21.61 6.31
N HIS A 46 15.12 -20.35 6.68
CA HIS A 46 14.35 -19.23 6.15
C HIS A 46 14.89 -18.87 4.77
N LEU A 47 14.05 -19.00 3.76
CA LEU A 47 14.36 -18.52 2.41
C LEU A 47 13.85 -17.09 2.30
N SER A 48 14.74 -16.13 2.51
CA SER A 48 14.47 -14.70 2.31
C SER A 48 15.33 -14.15 1.18
N ILE A 49 14.78 -13.19 0.43
CA ILE A 49 15.54 -12.39 -0.52
C ILE A 49 16.05 -11.18 0.25
N PRO A 50 17.37 -11.04 0.48
CA PRO A 50 17.93 -9.85 1.09
C PRO A 50 17.79 -8.67 0.12
N LEU A 51 17.23 -7.58 0.60
CA LEU A 51 17.06 -6.35 -0.19
C LEU A 51 18.24 -5.42 0.04
N PRO A 52 18.65 -4.62 -0.95
CA PRO A 52 19.73 -3.67 -0.80
C PRO A 52 19.33 -2.54 0.15
N ILE A 53 20.14 -2.38 1.19
CA ILE A 53 20.03 -1.34 2.21
C ILE A 53 20.99 -0.22 1.83
N ILE A 54 20.46 0.99 1.69
CA ILE A 54 21.21 2.21 1.36
C ILE A 54 20.98 3.21 2.49
N ILE A 55 22.00 3.37 3.33
CA ILE A 55 21.94 4.25 4.51
C ILE A 55 23.09 5.27 4.47
N ARG A 56 22.81 6.44 5.01
CA ARG A 56 23.80 7.47 5.21
C ARG A 56 24.02 7.66 6.70
N SER A 57 25.26 7.44 7.16
CA SER A 57 25.64 7.66 8.55
C SER A 57 25.40 9.10 8.99
N GLY A 58 24.81 9.27 10.16
CA GLY A 58 24.68 10.55 10.82
C GLY A 58 26.01 11.05 11.41
N ASN A 59 26.89 10.11 11.83
CA ASN A 59 28.20 10.40 12.40
C ASN A 59 29.23 10.86 11.36
N THR A 60 29.39 10.06 10.29
CA THR A 60 30.46 10.26 9.30
C THR A 60 29.97 10.95 8.03
N GLY A 61 28.65 10.95 7.78
CA GLY A 61 28.04 11.44 6.55
C GLY A 61 28.29 10.55 5.33
N GLU A 62 28.93 9.39 5.50
CA GLU A 62 29.25 8.44 4.44
C GLU A 62 28.04 7.60 4.05
N TRP A 63 28.01 7.18 2.78
CA TRP A 63 26.99 6.28 2.26
C TRP A 63 27.45 4.85 2.37
N HIS A 64 26.61 4.01 2.96
CA HIS A 64 26.83 2.57 3.06
C HIS A 64 25.75 1.84 2.24
N VAL A 65 26.20 0.89 1.41
CA VAL A 65 25.33 -0.02 0.68
C VAL A 65 25.60 -1.42 1.18
N CYS A 66 24.63 -2.02 1.80
CA CYS A 66 24.76 -3.32 2.48
C CYS A 66 23.49 -4.16 2.30
N THR A 67 23.44 -5.32 2.90
CA THR A 67 22.25 -6.16 3.00
C THR A 67 21.94 -6.40 4.47
N ALA A 68 20.76 -6.90 4.78
CA ALA A 68 20.34 -7.16 6.16
C ALA A 68 21.31 -8.08 6.93
N HIS A 69 21.99 -8.99 6.22
CA HIS A 69 22.98 -9.90 6.81
C HIS A 69 24.39 -9.30 6.97
N SER A 70 24.66 -8.13 6.40
CA SER A 70 26.01 -7.49 6.41
C SER A 70 25.90 -6.00 6.72
N LEU A 71 25.31 -5.67 7.87
CA LEU A 71 25.29 -4.28 8.36
C LEU A 71 26.68 -3.81 8.75
N PRO A 72 27.06 -2.56 8.44
CA PRO A 72 28.30 -1.96 8.90
C PRO A 72 28.34 -1.83 10.43
N ASP A 73 29.55 -1.78 10.99
CA ASP A 73 29.75 -1.57 12.43
C ASP A 73 29.09 -0.27 12.90
N GLY A 74 28.35 -0.35 14.01
CA GLY A 74 27.62 0.79 14.57
C GLY A 74 26.15 0.86 14.20
N PHE A 75 25.70 0.10 13.19
CA PHE A 75 24.29 0.01 12.81
C PHE A 75 23.65 -1.27 13.36
N PHE A 76 22.40 -1.17 13.78
CA PHE A 76 21.64 -2.32 14.28
C PHE A 76 20.15 -2.16 13.99
N PHE A 77 19.43 -3.28 14.00
CA PHE A 77 17.96 -3.28 13.94
C PHE A 77 17.39 -3.06 15.33
N SER A 78 16.57 -2.02 15.51
CA SER A 78 15.91 -1.75 16.78
C SER A 78 14.63 -2.57 16.89
N GLU A 79 14.55 -3.41 17.92
CA GLU A 79 13.32 -4.17 18.24
C GLU A 79 12.19 -3.24 18.70
N GLU A 80 12.49 -2.19 19.46
CA GLU A 80 11.52 -1.22 19.92
C GLU A 80 10.83 -0.45 18.77
N HIS A 81 11.50 -0.30 17.64
CA HIS A 81 11.01 0.43 16.46
C HIS A 81 10.71 -0.47 15.27
N HIS A 82 10.18 -1.67 15.51
CA HIS A 82 9.72 -2.60 14.48
C HIS A 82 10.78 -2.94 13.43
N GLY A 83 12.01 -3.24 13.85
CA GLY A 83 13.09 -3.68 12.96
C GLY A 83 13.66 -2.59 12.05
N LYS A 84 13.51 -1.31 12.38
CA LYS A 84 14.15 -0.22 11.64
C LYS A 84 15.62 -0.08 12.02
N ILE A 85 16.43 0.43 11.09
CA ILE A 85 17.88 0.61 11.29
C ILE A 85 18.13 1.87 12.11
N TYR A 86 18.96 1.72 13.16
CA TYR A 86 19.47 2.78 14.00
C TYR A 86 20.99 2.74 14.02
N GLU A 87 21.60 3.90 14.23
CA GLU A 87 23.04 4.09 14.37
C GLU A 87 23.37 4.51 15.80
N LYS A 88 24.40 3.89 16.40
CA LYS A 88 24.93 4.33 17.69
C LYS A 88 25.84 5.53 17.46
N MET A 89 25.45 6.67 18.01
CA MET A 89 26.23 7.89 17.95
C MET A 89 27.40 7.86 18.94
N ALA A 90 28.44 8.68 18.70
CA ALA A 90 29.59 8.80 19.57
C ALA A 90 29.22 9.21 21.01
N ASP A 91 28.10 9.88 21.18
CA ASP A 91 27.57 10.32 22.48
C ASP A 91 26.78 9.22 23.21
N GLY A 92 26.69 8.00 22.65
CA GLY A 92 25.92 6.90 23.21
C GLY A 92 24.40 7.00 22.93
N SER A 93 23.94 8.02 22.22
CA SER A 93 22.57 8.13 21.76
C SER A 93 22.34 7.26 20.52
N GLU A 94 21.08 6.85 20.31
CA GLU A 94 20.65 6.11 19.14
C GLU A 94 19.89 7.06 18.23
N GLU A 95 20.40 7.27 17.03
CA GLU A 95 19.73 8.11 16.04
C GLU A 95 19.38 7.29 14.79
N ARG A 96 18.32 7.72 14.14
CA ARG A 96 17.88 7.11 12.89
C ARG A 96 18.67 7.72 11.74
N PRO A 97 19.49 6.95 11.01
CA PRO A 97 20.22 7.42 9.84
C PRO A 97 19.25 7.77 8.72
N LEU A 98 19.72 8.51 7.72
CA LEU A 98 18.94 8.73 6.51
C LEU A 98 18.89 7.42 5.72
N ASP A 99 17.73 6.84 5.66
CA ASP A 99 17.45 5.52 5.09
C ASP A 99 16.74 5.66 3.74
N LEU A 100 17.43 5.29 2.67
CA LEU A 100 16.91 5.22 1.29
C LEU A 100 16.85 3.76 0.79
N SER A 101 16.79 2.82 1.70
CA SER A 101 16.80 1.39 1.40
C SER A 101 15.59 0.97 0.59
N ILE A 102 15.79 -0.05 -0.22
CA ILE A 102 14.69 -0.71 -0.94
C ILE A 102 14.06 -1.71 0.01
N THR A 103 12.93 -1.31 0.62
CA THR A 103 12.14 -2.18 1.48
C THR A 103 11.22 -3.07 0.66
N LYS A 104 10.60 -4.05 1.31
CA LYS A 104 9.57 -4.93 0.73
C LYS A 104 8.44 -4.12 0.06
N SER A 105 7.99 -3.04 0.69
CA SER A 105 6.95 -2.16 0.14
C SER A 105 7.41 -1.42 -1.12
N VAL A 106 8.64 -0.94 -1.15
CA VAL A 106 9.20 -0.24 -2.32
C VAL A 106 9.32 -1.19 -3.51
N LEU A 107 9.85 -2.40 -3.29
CA LEU A 107 9.96 -3.40 -4.35
C LEU A 107 8.58 -3.81 -4.89
N GLN A 108 7.59 -3.95 -4.00
CA GLN A 108 6.21 -4.22 -4.40
C GLN A 108 5.63 -3.12 -5.31
N ILE A 109 5.89 -1.84 -5.00
CA ILE A 109 5.47 -0.72 -5.86
C ILE A 109 6.08 -0.86 -7.26
N TRP A 110 7.36 -1.21 -7.37
CA TRP A 110 8.01 -1.40 -8.66
C TRP A 110 7.38 -2.54 -9.46
N ILE A 111 7.05 -3.66 -8.80
CA ILE A 111 6.36 -4.79 -9.42
C ILE A 111 4.98 -4.35 -9.92
N VAL A 112 4.20 -3.64 -9.09
CA VAL A 112 2.88 -3.13 -9.46
C VAL A 112 2.95 -2.22 -10.67
N VAL A 113 3.89 -1.27 -10.69
CA VAL A 113 4.09 -0.36 -11.82
C VAL A 113 4.46 -1.12 -13.09
N ALA A 114 5.35 -2.10 -13.00
CA ALA A 114 5.73 -2.95 -14.13
C ALA A 114 4.52 -3.75 -14.67
N VAL A 115 3.73 -4.37 -13.79
CA VAL A 115 2.51 -5.09 -14.16
C VAL A 115 1.52 -4.17 -14.86
N LEU A 116 1.26 -2.98 -14.33
CA LEU A 116 0.37 -2.00 -14.94
C LEU A 116 0.83 -1.60 -16.34
N ILE A 117 2.12 -1.29 -16.50
CA ILE A 117 2.68 -0.93 -17.81
C ILE A 117 2.50 -2.08 -18.80
N ILE A 118 2.79 -3.32 -18.41
CA ILE A 118 2.64 -4.50 -19.26
C ILE A 118 1.18 -4.68 -19.66
N VAL A 119 0.25 -4.62 -18.71
CA VAL A 119 -1.19 -4.79 -18.95
C VAL A 119 -1.71 -3.71 -19.91
N PHE A 120 -1.47 -2.44 -19.62
CA PHE A 120 -1.98 -1.36 -20.47
C PHE A 120 -1.32 -1.31 -21.85
N LEU A 121 -0.02 -1.60 -21.95
CA LEU A 121 0.64 -1.71 -23.25
C LEU A 121 0.13 -2.90 -24.07
N SER A 122 -0.20 -4.01 -23.42
CA SER A 122 -0.79 -5.17 -24.09
C SER A 122 -2.19 -4.84 -24.63
N CYS A 123 -3.02 -4.19 -23.84
CA CYS A 123 -4.33 -3.69 -24.31
C CYS A 123 -4.17 -2.68 -25.47
N ALA A 124 -3.26 -1.71 -25.33
CA ALA A 124 -3.02 -0.72 -26.38
C ALA A 124 -2.51 -1.34 -27.69
N ARG A 125 -1.69 -2.40 -27.61
CA ARG A 125 -1.22 -3.14 -28.80
C ARG A 125 -2.36 -3.89 -29.49
N TRP A 126 -3.31 -4.44 -28.73
CA TRP A 126 -4.48 -5.09 -29.29
C TRP A 126 -5.30 -4.10 -30.11
N TYR A 127 -5.64 -2.90 -29.57
CA TYR A 127 -6.38 -1.84 -30.26
C TYR A 127 -5.66 -1.28 -31.50
N LYS A 128 -4.32 -1.33 -31.54
CA LYS A 128 -3.58 -0.93 -32.75
C LYS A 128 -3.65 -1.94 -33.88
N LYS A 129 -3.97 -3.21 -33.56
CA LYS A 129 -4.00 -4.31 -34.56
C LYS A 129 -5.41 -4.63 -35.07
N HIS A 130 -6.44 -4.25 -34.34
CA HIS A 130 -7.82 -4.56 -34.65
C HIS A 130 -8.61 -3.28 -34.89
N ASP A 131 -9.47 -3.27 -35.90
CA ASP A 131 -10.41 -2.18 -36.09
C ASP A 131 -11.59 -2.36 -35.14
N VAL A 132 -11.78 -1.40 -34.25
CA VAL A 132 -12.82 -1.43 -33.20
C VAL A 132 -14.24 -1.47 -33.78
N LYS A 133 -14.39 -1.15 -35.09
CA LYS A 133 -15.68 -1.20 -35.76
C LYS A 133 -16.09 -2.62 -36.17
N ASP A 134 -15.09 -3.46 -36.42
CA ASP A 134 -15.33 -4.80 -36.96
C ASP A 134 -15.21 -5.89 -35.86
N ASP A 135 -14.32 -5.69 -34.89
CA ASP A 135 -14.05 -6.68 -33.83
C ASP A 135 -14.26 -6.09 -32.42
N ALA A 136 -15.19 -6.66 -31.69
CA ALA A 136 -15.35 -6.35 -30.25
C ALA A 136 -14.24 -7.03 -29.43
N PRO A 137 -13.59 -6.33 -28.49
CA PRO A 137 -12.56 -6.93 -27.65
C PRO A 137 -13.14 -8.02 -26.76
N GLY A 138 -12.58 -9.23 -26.88
CA GLY A 138 -12.95 -10.39 -26.07
C GLY A 138 -11.93 -10.70 -24.98
N GLY A 139 -12.32 -11.59 -24.05
CA GLY A 139 -11.42 -12.09 -23.00
C GLY A 139 -10.93 -11.00 -22.05
N PHE A 140 -9.62 -11.01 -21.74
CA PHE A 140 -9.01 -10.10 -20.78
C PHE A 140 -9.08 -8.63 -21.22
N VAL A 141 -8.89 -8.35 -22.52
CA VAL A 141 -8.95 -6.98 -23.06
C VAL A 141 -10.36 -6.41 -22.90
N GLY A 142 -11.40 -7.21 -23.20
CA GLY A 142 -12.78 -6.79 -23.01
C GLY A 142 -13.15 -6.54 -21.55
N ALA A 143 -12.63 -7.36 -20.62
CA ALA A 143 -12.82 -7.12 -19.19
C ALA A 143 -12.14 -5.82 -18.72
N MET A 144 -10.93 -5.54 -19.19
CA MET A 144 -10.23 -4.29 -18.90
C MET A 144 -10.95 -3.08 -19.48
N GLU A 145 -11.45 -3.18 -20.72
CA GLU A 145 -12.26 -2.15 -21.34
C GLU A 145 -13.51 -1.83 -20.52
N MET A 146 -14.24 -2.86 -20.09
CA MET A 146 -15.44 -2.69 -19.27
C MET A 146 -15.15 -1.91 -17.97
N ILE A 147 -14.06 -2.27 -17.26
CA ILE A 147 -13.68 -1.57 -16.03
C ILE A 147 -13.26 -0.12 -16.33
N VAL A 148 -12.45 0.10 -17.35
CA VAL A 148 -12.00 1.44 -17.74
C VAL A 148 -13.20 2.32 -18.12
N MET A 149 -14.13 1.81 -18.94
CA MET A 149 -15.32 2.56 -19.36
C MET A 149 -16.27 2.84 -18.20
N MET A 150 -16.49 1.87 -17.32
CA MET A 150 -17.30 2.07 -16.11
C MET A 150 -16.76 3.23 -15.25
N ILE A 151 -15.44 3.24 -15.00
CA ILE A 151 -14.83 4.30 -14.19
C ILE A 151 -14.82 5.63 -14.92
N HIS A 152 -14.54 5.60 -16.21
CA HIS A 152 -14.49 6.80 -17.03
C HIS A 152 -15.85 7.48 -17.15
N ASP A 153 -16.91 6.72 -17.48
CA ASP A 153 -18.23 7.26 -17.75
C ASP A 153 -19.04 7.49 -16.46
N ASP A 154 -19.10 6.47 -15.60
CA ASP A 154 -19.95 6.52 -14.41
C ASP A 154 -19.32 7.35 -13.27
N LEU A 155 -18.01 7.38 -13.16
CA LEU A 155 -17.34 8.07 -12.05
C LEU A 155 -16.72 9.40 -12.49
N ILE A 156 -15.82 9.40 -13.47
CA ILE A 156 -15.03 10.59 -13.81
C ILE A 156 -15.88 11.62 -14.54
N LYS A 157 -16.57 11.19 -15.58
CA LYS A 157 -17.39 12.07 -16.42
C LYS A 157 -18.58 12.63 -15.65
N SER A 158 -19.24 11.81 -14.83
CA SER A 158 -20.36 12.24 -14.00
C SER A 158 -19.95 13.22 -12.91
N SER A 159 -18.75 13.06 -12.32
CA SER A 159 -18.27 13.89 -11.20
C SER A 159 -17.67 15.21 -11.64
N ILE A 160 -16.90 15.24 -12.75
CA ILE A 160 -16.18 16.43 -13.23
C ILE A 160 -17.00 17.21 -14.27
N GLY A 161 -17.94 16.51 -14.94
CA GLY A 161 -18.75 17.07 -16.01
C GLY A 161 -18.10 16.91 -17.40
N GLU A 162 -18.95 16.88 -18.42
CA GLU A 162 -18.57 16.55 -19.81
C GLU A 162 -17.53 17.50 -20.44
N LYS A 163 -17.47 18.75 -19.97
CA LYS A 163 -16.59 19.75 -20.56
C LYS A 163 -15.13 19.69 -20.08
N HIS A 164 -14.90 19.24 -18.84
CA HIS A 164 -13.61 19.40 -18.19
C HIS A 164 -12.92 18.08 -17.80
N TYR A 165 -13.55 16.92 -17.98
CA TYR A 165 -13.01 15.64 -17.51
C TYR A 165 -11.75 15.15 -18.26
N LYS A 166 -11.61 15.52 -19.55
CA LYS A 166 -10.56 14.98 -20.44
C LYS A 166 -9.12 15.08 -19.90
N PRO A 167 -8.65 16.22 -19.36
CA PRO A 167 -7.30 16.31 -18.82
C PRO A 167 -7.09 15.57 -17.51
N TYR A 168 -8.16 15.33 -16.74
CA TYR A 168 -8.07 14.66 -15.43
C TYR A 168 -8.26 13.15 -15.49
N ALA A 169 -8.96 12.66 -16.51
CA ALA A 169 -9.27 11.24 -16.66
C ALA A 169 -8.03 10.32 -16.63
N PRO A 170 -6.92 10.61 -17.33
CA PRO A 170 -5.74 9.75 -17.29
C PRO A 170 -5.12 9.66 -15.89
N TYR A 171 -5.05 10.77 -15.16
CA TYR A 171 -4.53 10.79 -13.80
C TYR A 171 -5.40 9.96 -12.85
N LEU A 172 -6.72 10.17 -12.87
CA LEU A 172 -7.65 9.46 -11.99
C LEU A 172 -7.69 7.96 -12.28
N LEU A 173 -7.68 7.57 -13.56
CA LEU A 173 -7.56 6.16 -13.95
C LEU A 173 -6.24 5.55 -13.47
N THR A 174 -5.13 6.26 -13.62
CA THR A 174 -3.82 5.78 -13.16
C THR A 174 -3.82 5.53 -11.66
N VAL A 175 -4.30 6.49 -10.87
CA VAL A 175 -4.38 6.35 -9.40
C VAL A 175 -5.31 5.19 -9.01
N PHE A 176 -6.46 5.08 -9.67
CA PHE A 176 -7.41 3.99 -9.42
C PHE A 176 -6.78 2.62 -9.67
N PHE A 177 -6.20 2.40 -10.85
CA PHE A 177 -5.59 1.11 -11.17
C PHE A 177 -4.34 0.82 -10.34
N PHE A 178 -3.58 1.84 -9.97
CA PHE A 178 -2.45 1.69 -9.05
C PHE A 178 -2.92 1.18 -7.68
N ILE A 179 -3.90 1.83 -7.06
CA ILE A 179 -4.45 1.39 -5.77
C ILE A 179 -5.08 0.01 -5.87
N LEU A 180 -5.89 -0.24 -6.92
CA LEU A 180 -6.53 -1.53 -7.14
C LEU A 180 -5.50 -2.65 -7.25
N THR A 181 -4.46 -2.45 -8.05
CA THR A 181 -3.41 -3.47 -8.26
C THR A 181 -2.56 -3.68 -7.01
N CYS A 182 -2.20 -2.61 -6.29
CA CYS A 182 -1.53 -2.71 -4.98
C CYS A 182 -2.34 -3.57 -4.01
N ASN A 183 -3.65 -3.34 -3.94
CA ASN A 183 -4.53 -4.07 -3.04
C ASN A 183 -4.69 -5.54 -3.45
N LEU A 184 -4.88 -5.81 -4.75
CA LEU A 184 -5.03 -7.18 -5.26
C LEU A 184 -3.76 -8.00 -5.07
N ILE A 185 -2.60 -7.46 -5.45
CA ILE A 185 -1.33 -8.17 -5.30
C ILE A 185 -0.97 -8.29 -3.80
N GLY A 186 -1.24 -7.25 -3.01
CA GLY A 186 -1.01 -7.28 -1.57
C GLY A 186 -1.79 -8.37 -0.84
N LEU A 187 -3.01 -8.69 -1.24
CA LEU A 187 -3.82 -9.76 -0.65
C LEU A 187 -3.30 -11.18 -0.95
N ILE A 188 -2.44 -11.35 -1.94
CA ILE A 188 -1.85 -12.65 -2.26
C ILE A 188 -0.72 -12.93 -1.27
N PRO A 189 -0.80 -13.95 -0.39
CA PRO A 189 0.20 -14.20 0.65
C PRO A 189 1.46 -14.89 0.14
N VAL A 190 1.66 -14.96 -1.17
CA VAL A 190 2.77 -15.65 -1.83
C VAL A 190 3.53 -14.66 -2.72
N PHE A 191 4.86 -14.80 -2.80
CA PHE A 191 5.67 -14.03 -3.73
C PHE A 191 5.10 -14.11 -5.19
N PRO A 192 4.98 -12.99 -5.91
CA PRO A 192 5.44 -11.62 -5.63
C PRO A 192 4.44 -10.73 -4.85
N GLY A 193 3.51 -11.31 -4.10
CA GLY A 193 2.56 -10.63 -3.24
C GLY A 193 3.02 -10.55 -1.78
N GLY A 194 2.08 -10.27 -0.88
CA GLY A 194 2.30 -10.30 0.57
C GLY A 194 2.90 -9.02 1.17
N ALA A 195 3.26 -8.01 0.37
CA ALA A 195 3.59 -6.71 0.89
C ALA A 195 2.34 -5.81 0.93
N ASN A 196 2.03 -5.31 2.10
CA ASN A 196 0.87 -4.44 2.30
C ASN A 196 1.23 -2.97 2.03
N VAL A 197 1.38 -2.62 0.74
CA VAL A 197 1.78 -1.26 0.31
C VAL A 197 0.83 -0.19 0.83
N THR A 198 -0.46 -0.38 0.63
CA THR A 198 -1.50 0.57 1.04
C THR A 198 -1.85 0.48 2.53
N GLY A 199 -1.36 -0.53 3.24
CA GLY A 199 -1.33 -0.60 4.70
C GLY A 199 -0.12 0.11 5.33
N ASN A 200 0.76 0.71 4.53
CA ASN A 200 1.81 1.59 5.03
C ASN A 200 1.28 3.04 5.05
N ILE A 201 1.19 3.61 6.26
CA ILE A 201 0.61 4.95 6.46
C ILE A 201 1.38 6.04 5.71
N ASN A 202 2.71 5.90 5.53
CA ASN A 202 3.50 6.87 4.80
C ASN A 202 3.14 6.92 3.32
N ILE A 203 2.87 5.76 2.72
CA ILE A 203 2.49 5.66 1.31
C ILE A 203 1.09 6.22 1.08
N THR A 204 0.14 5.85 1.95
CA THR A 204 -1.23 6.38 1.87
C THR A 204 -1.30 7.87 2.17
N PHE A 205 -0.46 8.37 3.08
CA PHE A 205 -0.31 9.80 3.34
C PHE A 205 0.23 10.54 2.12
N PHE A 206 1.29 10.02 1.49
CA PHE A 206 1.84 10.61 0.26
C PHE A 206 0.80 10.65 -0.88
N LEU A 207 0.04 9.58 -1.05
CA LEU A 207 -1.00 9.49 -2.07
C LEU A 207 -2.14 10.50 -1.81
N ALA A 208 -2.55 10.64 -0.55
CA ALA A 208 -3.54 11.63 -0.14
C ALA A 208 -3.02 13.07 -0.32
N LEU A 209 -1.75 13.31 -0.01
CA LEU A 209 -1.09 14.60 -0.25
C LEU A 209 -1.04 14.97 -1.73
N CYS A 210 -0.68 14.02 -2.59
CA CYS A 210 -0.72 14.21 -4.05
C CYS A 210 -2.13 14.56 -4.54
N THR A 211 -3.14 13.87 -4.01
CA THR A 211 -4.55 14.14 -4.36
C THR A 211 -4.98 15.53 -3.88
N MET A 212 -4.60 15.91 -2.66
CA MET A 212 -4.86 17.25 -2.12
C MET A 212 -4.22 18.34 -2.98
N LEU A 213 -2.95 18.16 -3.35
CA LEU A 213 -2.23 19.11 -4.19
C LEU A 213 -2.88 19.20 -5.59
N ALA A 214 -3.24 18.06 -6.18
CA ALA A 214 -3.91 18.04 -7.47
C ALA A 214 -5.24 18.81 -7.43
N ILE A 215 -6.08 18.57 -6.42
CA ILE A 215 -7.35 19.27 -6.25
C ILE A 215 -7.12 20.78 -6.12
N ASN A 216 -6.20 21.20 -5.24
CA ASN A 216 -5.98 22.63 -4.96
C ASN A 216 -5.29 23.37 -6.12
N ILE A 217 -4.37 22.73 -6.85
CA ILE A 217 -3.67 23.35 -7.98
C ILE A 217 -4.59 23.51 -9.19
N PHE A 218 -5.43 22.51 -9.45
CA PHE A 218 -6.34 22.51 -10.60
C PHE A 218 -7.74 23.06 -10.27
N ALA A 219 -7.92 23.58 -9.05
CA ALA A 219 -9.18 24.13 -8.62
C ALA A 219 -9.59 25.38 -9.40
N ASN A 220 -10.86 25.47 -9.74
CA ASN A 220 -11.47 26.61 -10.39
C ASN A 220 -11.62 27.80 -9.42
N LYS A 221 -11.79 28.99 -9.97
CA LYS A 221 -12.08 30.20 -9.17
C LYS A 221 -13.34 30.07 -8.31
N GLU A 222 -14.33 29.32 -8.79
CA GLU A 222 -15.57 29.05 -8.08
C GLU A 222 -15.33 28.22 -6.81
N TYR A 223 -14.44 27.21 -6.87
CA TYR A 223 -14.03 26.41 -5.73
C TYR A 223 -13.41 27.27 -4.62
N TRP A 224 -12.46 28.15 -4.99
CA TRP A 224 -11.85 29.07 -4.02
C TRP A 224 -12.83 30.11 -3.49
N LYS A 225 -13.79 30.55 -4.33
CA LYS A 225 -14.86 31.44 -3.90
C LYS A 225 -15.77 30.74 -2.89
N GLU A 226 -16.08 29.46 -3.09
CA GLU A 226 -16.91 28.67 -2.18
C GLU A 226 -16.24 28.45 -0.82
N ILE A 227 -14.93 28.23 -0.79
CA ILE A 227 -14.17 28.10 0.46
C ILE A 227 -14.13 29.42 1.25
N PHE A 228 -13.79 30.54 0.58
CA PHE A 228 -13.62 31.81 1.28
C PHE A 228 -14.92 32.62 1.42
N TRP A 229 -15.87 32.40 0.52
CA TRP A 229 -17.14 33.12 0.47
C TRP A 229 -18.32 32.20 0.12
N PRO A 230 -18.64 31.22 0.99
CA PRO A 230 -19.73 30.29 0.73
C PRO A 230 -21.07 31.01 0.60
N GLU A 231 -22.00 30.48 -0.20
CA GLU A 231 -23.32 31.03 -0.43
C GLU A 231 -24.28 30.71 0.73
N VAL A 232 -23.99 31.23 1.92
CA VAL A 232 -24.80 31.09 3.14
C VAL A 232 -25.27 32.46 3.65
N PRO A 233 -26.30 32.52 4.51
CA PRO A 233 -26.78 33.79 5.10
C PRO A 233 -25.66 34.60 5.77
N LEU A 234 -25.77 35.94 5.68
CA LEU A 234 -24.73 36.86 6.12
C LEU A 234 -24.36 36.69 7.60
N PHE A 235 -25.29 36.26 8.43
CA PHE A 235 -25.06 35.97 9.84
C PHE A 235 -23.99 34.92 10.10
N LEU A 236 -23.93 33.85 9.25
CA LEU A 236 -22.93 32.79 9.36
C LEU A 236 -21.58 33.14 8.71
N LYS A 237 -21.55 34.18 7.85
CA LYS A 237 -20.33 34.61 7.16
C LYS A 237 -19.49 35.58 7.99
N ALA A 238 -20.13 36.49 8.70
CA ALA A 238 -19.45 37.68 9.18
C ALA A 238 -19.57 37.96 10.69
N TYR A 239 -20.59 37.45 11.37
CA TYR A 239 -20.83 37.85 12.76
C TYR A 239 -21.22 36.67 13.66
N PRO A 240 -20.58 36.54 14.85
CA PRO A 240 -19.46 37.30 15.43
C PRO A 240 -18.08 36.85 14.92
N ALA A 241 -18.00 35.74 14.21
CA ALA A 241 -16.78 35.21 13.60
C ALA A 241 -17.12 34.52 12.24
N PRO A 242 -16.19 34.51 11.27
CA PRO A 242 -16.35 33.84 9.97
C PRO A 242 -16.26 32.31 10.12
N VAL A 243 -17.23 31.73 10.80
CA VAL A 243 -17.24 30.31 11.17
C VAL A 243 -17.29 29.41 9.93
N MET A 244 -18.12 29.80 8.94
CA MET A 244 -18.30 28.97 7.75
C MET A 244 -17.06 28.88 6.85
N PRO A 245 -16.40 29.98 6.50
CA PRO A 245 -15.12 29.91 5.79
C PRO A 245 -14.04 29.13 6.56
N LEU A 246 -14.04 29.21 7.88
CA LEU A 246 -13.10 28.45 8.70
C LEU A 246 -13.36 26.95 8.61
N ILE A 247 -14.63 26.52 8.67
CA ILE A 247 -15.02 25.12 8.53
C ILE A 247 -14.64 24.58 7.13
N GLU A 248 -14.91 25.36 6.08
CA GLU A 248 -14.54 24.98 4.71
C GLU A 248 -13.02 24.87 4.55
N LEU A 249 -12.26 25.79 5.12
CA LEU A 249 -10.80 25.74 5.10
C LEU A 249 -10.26 24.48 5.82
N PHE A 250 -10.81 24.16 7.00
CA PHE A 250 -10.50 22.89 7.65
C PHE A 250 -10.90 21.68 6.82
N GLY A 251 -11.99 21.75 6.07
CA GLY A 251 -12.46 20.72 5.14
C GLY A 251 -11.42 20.38 4.08
N VAL A 252 -10.66 21.36 3.58
CA VAL A 252 -9.59 21.14 2.59
C VAL A 252 -8.53 20.18 3.12
N PHE A 253 -8.22 20.24 4.41
CA PHE A 253 -7.23 19.35 5.04
C PHE A 253 -7.87 18.04 5.53
N THR A 254 -9.08 18.11 6.06
CA THR A 254 -9.76 16.95 6.65
C THR A 254 -10.14 15.91 5.59
N LYS A 255 -10.55 16.32 4.39
CA LYS A 255 -10.94 15.40 3.30
C LYS A 255 -9.81 14.47 2.88
N PRO A 256 -8.57 14.95 2.56
CA PRO A 256 -7.43 14.09 2.26
C PRO A 256 -7.02 13.20 3.43
N PHE A 257 -7.07 13.73 4.64
CA PHE A 257 -6.76 12.96 5.85
C PHE A 257 -7.74 11.79 6.06
N ALA A 258 -9.03 12.05 5.87
CA ALA A 258 -10.05 11.01 5.93
C ALA A 258 -9.87 9.94 4.83
N LEU A 259 -9.44 10.36 3.62
CA LEU A 259 -9.12 9.46 2.52
C LEU A 259 -7.93 8.56 2.86
N MET A 260 -6.86 9.12 3.41
CA MET A 260 -5.68 8.41 3.88
C MET A 260 -6.05 7.33 4.91
N ILE A 261 -6.76 7.74 5.98
CA ILE A 261 -7.16 6.80 7.04
C ILE A 261 -8.07 5.70 6.50
N ARG A 262 -9.01 6.03 5.63
CA ARG A 262 -9.92 5.04 5.03
C ARG A 262 -9.16 3.98 4.24
N LEU A 263 -8.21 4.39 3.39
CA LEU A 263 -7.43 3.46 2.59
C LEU A 263 -6.53 2.59 3.47
N PHE A 264 -5.79 3.22 4.40
CA PHE A 264 -4.92 2.55 5.35
C PHE A 264 -5.69 1.54 6.23
N ALA A 265 -6.77 1.99 6.89
CA ALA A 265 -7.52 1.16 7.83
C ALA A 265 -8.19 -0.03 7.13
N ASN A 266 -8.78 0.16 5.95
CA ASN A 266 -9.41 -0.92 5.21
C ASN A 266 -8.40 -2.00 4.81
N MET A 267 -7.20 -1.60 4.37
CA MET A 267 -6.18 -2.57 3.98
C MET A 267 -5.56 -3.27 5.18
N MET A 268 -5.28 -2.56 6.26
CA MET A 268 -4.78 -3.17 7.50
C MET A 268 -5.78 -4.18 8.06
N ALA A 269 -7.05 -3.80 8.14
CA ALA A 269 -8.11 -4.69 8.61
C ALA A 269 -8.27 -5.91 7.68
N GLY A 270 -8.26 -5.74 6.37
CA GLY A 270 -8.37 -6.81 5.39
C GLY A 270 -7.24 -7.84 5.52
N HIS A 271 -5.99 -7.37 5.62
CA HIS A 271 -4.83 -8.25 5.83
C HIS A 271 -4.89 -8.96 7.19
N ALA A 272 -5.22 -8.25 8.27
CA ALA A 272 -5.33 -8.83 9.59
C ALA A 272 -6.37 -9.96 9.62
N VAL A 273 -7.52 -9.76 8.98
CA VAL A 273 -8.57 -10.78 8.86
C VAL A 273 -8.08 -11.98 8.05
N MET A 274 -7.45 -11.76 6.88
CA MET A 274 -6.91 -12.83 6.04
C MET A 274 -5.86 -13.69 6.79
N LEU A 275 -4.92 -13.05 7.46
CA LEU A 275 -3.89 -13.73 8.24
C LEU A 275 -4.50 -14.49 9.43
N SER A 276 -5.47 -13.87 10.13
CA SER A 276 -6.16 -14.53 11.26
C SER A 276 -6.91 -15.78 10.80
N PHE A 277 -7.63 -15.75 9.69
CA PHE A 277 -8.27 -16.93 9.13
C PHE A 277 -7.26 -18.01 8.74
N THR A 278 -6.15 -17.62 8.14
CA THR A 278 -5.07 -18.55 7.80
C THR A 278 -4.53 -19.23 9.04
N CYS A 279 -4.23 -18.48 10.11
CA CYS A 279 -3.79 -19.03 11.39
C CYS A 279 -4.81 -20.02 11.99
N VAL A 280 -6.09 -19.67 11.98
CA VAL A 280 -7.16 -20.55 12.51
C VAL A 280 -7.23 -21.87 11.72
N ILE A 281 -7.13 -21.81 10.37
CA ILE A 281 -7.14 -23.02 9.53
C ILE A 281 -5.98 -23.96 9.92
N PHE A 282 -4.77 -23.42 10.13
CA PHE A 282 -3.62 -24.21 10.55
C PHE A 282 -3.78 -24.80 11.96
N LEU A 283 -4.30 -24.03 12.92
CA LEU A 283 -4.55 -24.50 14.28
C LEU A 283 -5.57 -25.65 14.30
N VAL A 284 -6.68 -25.50 13.57
CA VAL A 284 -7.70 -26.54 13.47
C VAL A 284 -7.16 -27.77 12.76
N GLY A 285 -6.39 -27.61 11.68
CA GLY A 285 -5.74 -28.68 10.96
C GLY A 285 -4.78 -29.49 11.85
N ARG A 286 -3.98 -28.83 12.68
CA ARG A 286 -3.09 -29.46 13.66
C ARG A 286 -3.89 -30.21 14.72
N TRP A 287 -4.91 -29.58 15.32
CA TRP A 287 -5.76 -30.20 16.32
C TRP A 287 -6.46 -31.47 15.79
N VAL A 288 -6.97 -31.44 14.56
CA VAL A 288 -7.57 -32.61 13.93
C VAL A 288 -6.54 -33.72 13.69
N SER A 289 -5.34 -33.39 13.22
CA SER A 289 -4.25 -34.35 13.01
C SER A 289 -3.85 -35.03 14.32
N ASP A 290 -3.70 -34.26 15.37
CA ASP A 290 -3.32 -34.78 16.72
C ASP A 290 -4.42 -35.65 17.29
N SER A 291 -5.71 -35.33 17.09
CA SER A 291 -6.85 -36.12 17.56
C SER A 291 -7.08 -37.42 16.76
N VAL A 292 -6.58 -37.53 15.51
CA VAL A 292 -6.65 -38.72 14.67
C VAL A 292 -5.48 -39.67 14.94
N SER A 293 -4.36 -39.14 15.42
CA SER A 293 -3.14 -39.90 15.74
C SER A 293 -3.11 -40.44 17.20
N ALA A 294 -4.06 -40.05 18.06
CA ALA A 294 -4.25 -40.52 19.43
C ALA A 294 -5.30 -41.64 19.47
#